data_a701d7b998d28bcb01ba769f5235335e
#
_entry.id   a701d7b998d28bcb01ba769f5235335e
#
_cell.length_a   1.000
_cell.length_b   1.000
_cell.length_c   1.000
_cell.angle_alpha   90.00
_cell.angle_beta   90.00
_cell.angle_gamma   90.00
#
_symmetry.space_group_name_H-M   'P 1'
#
loop_
_entity.id
_entity.type
_entity.pdbx_description
1 polymer ?
#
loop_
_entity_poly.entity_id
_entity_poly.type
_entity_poly.pdbx_seq_one_letter_code
_entity_poly.pdbx_strand_id
1 'polypeptide(L)'
;MSFFNINSKYSPWLYIVMGISLAIITSTSVIAAESKSENKQALPTSIVIDKVFVDKSARTLQLLSDDKVIKSYHIALGGNPIGHKQQQGDQRTPVGSYTLDYKNEKSKFYRSIHVSYPNAADKARAQSRGVSPGGDIMIHGQKNGFGHLAAINQQRDWTDGCIAVTDNEMDEIMAAVEIGTPIEIVE
;
A
#
# COMPACT_ATOMS: atom_id res chain seq x y z
N MET A 1 -17.70 46.86 71.03
CA MET A 1 -18.83 47.80 70.95
C MET A 1 -19.90 47.21 70.11
N SER A 2 -20.91 46.81 70.80
CA SER A 2 -22.37 46.97 70.58
C SER A 2 -22.92 46.14 69.39
N PHE A 3 -23.63 45.07 69.67
CA PHE A 3 -25.09 44.93 69.98
C PHE A 3 -25.94 45.19 68.73
N PHE A 4 -26.84 44.36 68.27
CA PHE A 4 -28.12 43.80 68.78
C PHE A 4 -28.58 42.82 67.65
N ASN A 5 -28.89 41.54 67.87
CA ASN A 5 -30.09 40.93 68.49
C ASN A 5 -31.42 41.32 67.83
N ILE A 6 -32.15 40.32 67.48
CA ILE A 6 -33.56 40.02 67.69
C ILE A 6 -34.20 39.33 66.50
N ASN A 7 -34.46 38.04 66.68
CA ASN A 7 -35.78 37.38 66.83
C ASN A 7 -36.87 37.69 65.82
N SER A 8 -37.43 36.70 65.19
CA SER A 8 -38.73 36.12 65.62
C SER A 8 -39.45 35.47 64.40
N LYS A 9 -39.69 34.21 64.51
CA LYS A 9 -41.01 33.54 64.66
C LYS A 9 -41.81 33.22 63.36
N TYR A 10 -42.26 31.97 63.45
CA TYR A 10 -43.48 31.32 62.88
C TYR A 10 -43.49 30.90 61.48
N SER A 11 -43.42 29.66 61.17
CA SER A 11 -44.41 28.54 61.27
C SER A 11 -45.24 28.35 59.99
N PRO A 12 -45.84 27.22 59.85
CA PRO A 12 -45.53 26.30 58.73
C PRO A 12 -46.74 26.21 57.82
N TRP A 13 -46.48 26.00 56.52
CA TRP A 13 -47.56 25.49 55.67
C TRP A 13 -47.05 24.39 54.78
N LEU A 14 -47.60 23.26 55.01
CA LEU A 14 -47.56 22.02 54.28
C LEU A 14 -48.11 22.26 52.88
N TYR A 15 -47.27 22.10 51.84
CA TYR A 15 -47.78 21.85 50.53
C TYR A 15 -47.14 20.58 50.00
N ILE A 16 -47.96 19.57 49.94
CA ILE A 16 -47.72 18.35 49.16
C ILE A 16 -47.76 18.77 47.71
N VAL A 17 -46.62 18.74 47.03
CA VAL A 17 -46.57 18.79 45.59
C VAL A 17 -46.02 17.45 45.10
N MET A 18 -46.90 16.70 44.47
CA MET A 18 -46.62 15.46 43.75
C MET A 18 -45.42 15.60 42.87
N GLY A 19 -44.44 14.75 43.10
CA GLY A 19 -43.27 14.61 42.24
C GLY A 19 -43.65 14.03 40.89
N ILE A 20 -43.47 14.82 39.87
CA ILE A 20 -43.37 14.31 38.49
C ILE A 20 -41.89 14.05 38.30
N SER A 21 -41.47 12.80 38.41
CA SER A 21 -40.16 12.34 38.03
C SER A 21 -40.05 12.35 36.52
N LEU A 22 -39.45 13.40 35.98
CA LEU A 22 -39.06 13.47 34.59
C LEU A 22 -37.78 12.62 34.42
N ALA A 23 -37.94 11.37 34.01
CA ALA A 23 -36.85 10.51 33.62
C ALA A 23 -36.24 11.06 32.30
N ILE A 24 -35.13 11.76 32.46
CA ILE A 24 -34.30 12.13 31.28
C ILE A 24 -33.59 10.86 30.82
N ILE A 25 -34.15 10.24 29.80
CA ILE A 25 -33.49 9.16 29.06
C ILE A 25 -32.41 9.83 28.19
N THR A 26 -31.19 9.87 28.72
CA THR A 26 -30.01 10.20 27.87
C THR A 26 -29.73 9.01 27.00
N SER A 27 -30.20 9.08 25.74
CA SER A 27 -29.77 8.16 24.70
C SER A 27 -28.33 8.47 24.32
N THR A 28 -27.38 7.74 24.91
CA THR A 28 -26.00 7.70 24.45
C THR A 28 -25.99 6.96 23.12
N SER A 29 -25.94 7.72 22.04
CA SER A 29 -25.64 7.18 20.71
C SER A 29 -24.20 6.67 20.75
N VAL A 30 -24.02 5.37 20.92
CA VAL A 30 -22.77 4.70 20.66
C VAL A 30 -22.57 4.75 19.14
N ILE A 31 -21.77 5.69 18.66
CA ILE A 31 -21.25 5.67 17.30
C ILE A 31 -20.25 4.50 17.29
N ALA A 32 -20.71 3.34 16.85
CA ALA A 32 -19.82 2.25 16.49
C ALA A 32 -18.95 2.78 15.34
N ALA A 33 -17.69 3.04 15.62
CA ALA A 33 -16.69 3.20 14.57
C ALA A 33 -16.60 1.84 13.88
N GLU A 34 -17.25 1.73 12.70
CA GLU A 34 -16.98 0.64 11.78
C GLU A 34 -15.48 0.71 11.42
N SER A 35 -14.71 -0.15 12.07
CA SER A 35 -13.36 -0.45 11.59
C SER A 35 -13.57 -1.05 10.20
N LYS A 36 -13.21 -0.29 9.18
CA LYS A 36 -13.11 -0.75 7.81
C LYS A 36 -12.02 -1.82 7.81
N SER A 37 -12.42 -3.06 8.09
CA SER A 37 -11.61 -4.24 7.85
C SER A 37 -11.29 -4.21 6.36
N GLU A 38 -10.05 -3.89 6.00
CA GLU A 38 -9.57 -4.13 4.65
C GLU A 38 -9.78 -5.61 4.38
N ASN A 39 -10.79 -5.88 3.58
CA ASN A 39 -11.14 -7.23 3.15
C ASN A 39 -9.97 -7.74 2.29
N LYS A 40 -9.05 -8.48 2.93
CA LYS A 40 -7.93 -9.17 2.29
C LYS A 40 -8.48 -10.37 1.51
N GLN A 41 -9.30 -10.07 0.50
CA GLN A 41 -9.95 -11.07 -0.34
C GLN A 41 -8.91 -11.64 -1.30
N ALA A 42 -8.65 -12.93 -1.18
CA ALA A 42 -7.85 -13.67 -2.17
C ALA A 42 -8.47 -13.49 -3.56
N LEU A 43 -7.62 -13.37 -4.59
CA LEU A 43 -8.08 -13.23 -5.97
C LEU A 43 -8.94 -14.46 -6.35
N PRO A 44 -10.11 -14.25 -6.99
CA PRO A 44 -10.89 -15.35 -7.50
C PRO A 44 -10.11 -16.17 -8.53
N THR A 45 -10.07 -17.48 -8.40
CA THR A 45 -9.30 -18.42 -9.24
C THR A 45 -9.71 -18.41 -10.73
N SER A 46 -10.80 -17.73 -11.08
CA SER A 46 -11.33 -17.65 -12.45
C SER A 46 -10.91 -16.40 -13.22
N ILE A 47 -10.23 -15.45 -12.59
CA ILE A 47 -9.82 -14.22 -13.25
C ILE A 47 -8.42 -14.40 -13.81
N VAL A 48 -8.25 -14.20 -15.12
CA VAL A 48 -6.94 -14.20 -15.80
C VAL A 48 -6.38 -12.78 -15.75
N ILE A 49 -5.20 -12.62 -15.18
CA ILE A 49 -4.47 -11.35 -15.24
C ILE A 49 -3.78 -11.27 -16.60
N ASP A 50 -4.19 -10.32 -17.40
CA ASP A 50 -3.68 -10.10 -18.75
C ASP A 50 -2.66 -8.96 -18.87
N LYS A 51 -2.54 -8.14 -17.80
CA LYS A 51 -1.60 -7.01 -17.76
C LYS A 51 -1.22 -6.66 -16.32
N VAL A 52 0.04 -6.29 -16.15
CA VAL A 52 0.52 -5.60 -14.95
C VAL A 52 0.78 -4.14 -15.29
N PHE A 53 0.30 -3.23 -14.46
CA PHE A 53 0.50 -1.79 -14.64
C PHE A 53 1.20 -1.21 -13.41
N VAL A 54 2.26 -0.45 -13.63
CA VAL A 54 3.04 0.20 -12.58
C VAL A 54 3.03 1.71 -12.79
N ASP A 55 2.47 2.45 -11.84
CA ASP A 55 2.57 3.90 -11.75
C ASP A 55 3.63 4.24 -10.70
N LYS A 56 4.77 4.75 -11.16
CA LYS A 56 5.91 5.11 -10.31
C LYS A 56 5.58 6.29 -9.43
N SER A 57 4.86 7.28 -9.95
CA SER A 57 4.50 8.49 -9.20
C SER A 57 3.54 8.17 -8.05
N ALA A 58 2.58 7.30 -8.28
CA ALA A 58 1.61 6.84 -7.30
C ALA A 58 2.16 5.74 -6.36
N ARG A 59 3.31 5.16 -6.65
CA ARG A 59 3.86 3.98 -5.95
C ARG A 59 2.87 2.83 -5.93
N THR A 60 2.26 2.53 -7.08
CA THR A 60 1.30 1.45 -7.21
C THR A 60 1.68 0.44 -8.29
N LEU A 61 1.41 -0.83 -8.01
CA LEU A 61 1.39 -1.93 -8.96
C LEU A 61 -0.03 -2.47 -9.01
N GLN A 62 -0.59 -2.58 -10.22
CA GLN A 62 -1.94 -3.04 -10.44
C GLN A 62 -1.95 -4.29 -11.30
N LEU A 63 -2.77 -5.27 -10.93
CA LEU A 63 -3.12 -6.43 -11.73
C LEU A 63 -4.42 -6.11 -12.47
N LEU A 64 -4.40 -6.24 -13.80
CA LEU A 64 -5.54 -5.95 -14.66
C LEU A 64 -6.05 -7.21 -15.38
N SER A 65 -7.34 -7.23 -15.65
CA SER A 65 -8.02 -8.18 -16.51
C SER A 65 -9.05 -7.41 -17.35
N ASP A 66 -8.96 -7.50 -18.67
CA ASP A 66 -9.82 -6.73 -19.61
C ASP A 66 -9.84 -5.22 -19.26
N ASP A 67 -8.67 -4.63 -19.07
CA ASP A 67 -8.46 -3.22 -18.66
C ASP A 67 -9.11 -2.82 -17.31
N LYS A 68 -9.62 -3.76 -16.54
CA LYS A 68 -10.16 -3.50 -15.19
C LYS A 68 -9.12 -3.82 -14.14
N VAL A 69 -8.94 -2.93 -13.18
CA VAL A 69 -8.09 -3.16 -12.02
C VAL A 69 -8.73 -4.21 -11.12
N ILE A 70 -8.09 -5.35 -11.00
CA ILE A 70 -8.49 -6.46 -10.15
C ILE A 70 -7.90 -6.31 -8.75
N LYS A 71 -6.64 -5.90 -8.68
CA LYS A 71 -5.94 -5.68 -7.42
C LYS A 71 -4.88 -4.60 -7.57
N SER A 72 -4.64 -3.86 -6.48
CA SER A 72 -3.60 -2.83 -6.42
C SER A 72 -2.75 -3.04 -5.17
N TYR A 73 -1.44 -2.82 -5.31
CA TYR A 73 -0.44 -2.96 -4.25
C TYR A 73 0.37 -1.67 -4.13
N HIS A 74 0.74 -1.32 -2.92
CA HIS A 74 1.75 -0.28 -2.70
C HIS A 74 3.14 -0.85 -2.92
N ILE A 75 3.99 -0.12 -3.64
CA ILE A 75 5.34 -0.57 -4.00
C ILE A 75 6.42 0.39 -3.49
N ALA A 76 7.61 -0.15 -3.27
CA ALA A 76 8.84 0.63 -3.16
C ALA A 76 9.68 0.44 -4.43
N LEU A 77 10.34 1.50 -4.87
CA LEU A 77 11.15 1.57 -6.08
C LEU A 77 12.64 1.70 -5.78
N GLY A 78 13.42 1.96 -6.81
CA GLY A 78 14.83 2.30 -6.66
C GLY A 78 15.05 3.64 -5.97
N GLY A 79 16.19 3.80 -5.28
CA GLY A 79 16.50 4.99 -4.48
C GLY A 79 16.57 6.32 -5.26
N ASN A 80 16.55 6.27 -6.58
CA ASN A 80 16.41 7.42 -7.48
C ASN A 80 15.20 7.20 -8.40
N PRO A 81 13.96 7.35 -7.91
CA PRO A 81 12.77 6.83 -8.58
C PRO A 81 12.35 7.63 -9.82
N ILE A 82 12.81 8.88 -9.98
CA ILE A 82 12.33 9.79 -11.03
C ILE A 82 13.03 9.49 -12.36
N GLY A 83 12.23 9.39 -13.42
CA GLY A 83 12.70 9.19 -14.78
C GLY A 83 13.03 7.74 -15.13
N HIS A 84 13.25 7.50 -16.40
CA HIS A 84 13.59 6.18 -16.94
C HIS A 84 15.01 5.75 -16.54
N LYS A 85 15.21 4.43 -16.31
CA LYS A 85 16.51 3.81 -16.10
C LYS A 85 17.40 3.99 -17.32
N GLN A 86 18.63 4.43 -17.10
CA GLN A 86 19.55 4.82 -18.19
C GLN A 86 20.86 4.05 -18.20
N GLN A 87 21.31 3.57 -17.04
CA GLN A 87 22.55 2.84 -16.88
C GLN A 87 22.55 1.97 -15.63
N GLN A 88 23.46 1.03 -15.58
CA GLN A 88 23.71 0.22 -14.39
C GLN A 88 24.08 1.11 -13.20
N GLY A 89 23.50 0.83 -12.03
CA GLY A 89 23.80 1.54 -10.78
C GLY A 89 23.13 2.91 -10.63
N ASP A 90 22.28 3.35 -11.57
CA ASP A 90 21.56 4.63 -11.46
C ASP A 90 20.38 4.62 -10.48
N GLN A 91 20.08 3.45 -9.89
CA GLN A 91 19.00 3.21 -8.94
C GLN A 91 17.62 3.61 -9.45
N ARG A 92 17.42 3.59 -10.77
CA ARG A 92 16.14 3.91 -11.40
C ARG A 92 15.40 2.65 -11.81
N THR A 93 14.09 2.69 -11.67
CA THR A 93 13.17 1.73 -12.27
C THR A 93 12.89 2.15 -13.71
N PRO A 94 12.95 1.24 -14.72
CA PRO A 94 12.70 1.61 -16.10
C PRO A 94 11.25 2.07 -16.30
N VAL A 95 11.03 2.91 -17.31
CA VAL A 95 9.72 3.31 -17.84
C VAL A 95 9.56 2.69 -19.23
N GLY A 96 8.39 2.14 -19.54
CA GLY A 96 8.11 1.53 -20.83
C GLY A 96 7.33 0.23 -20.72
N SER A 97 7.19 -0.45 -21.86
CA SER A 97 6.50 -1.74 -21.96
C SER A 97 7.51 -2.87 -22.01
N TYR A 98 7.30 -3.87 -21.18
CA TYR A 98 8.13 -5.06 -21.02
C TYR A 98 7.25 -6.30 -20.89
N THR A 99 7.86 -7.43 -20.63
CA THR A 99 7.19 -8.71 -20.36
C THR A 99 7.74 -9.30 -19.07
N LEU A 100 6.90 -9.96 -18.31
CA LEU A 100 7.30 -10.76 -17.16
C LEU A 100 7.70 -12.16 -17.64
N ASP A 101 9.00 -12.44 -17.74
CA ASP A 101 9.52 -13.54 -18.55
C ASP A 101 10.01 -14.77 -17.76
N TYR A 102 10.27 -14.65 -16.45
CA TYR A 102 10.48 -15.82 -15.58
C TYR A 102 10.18 -15.54 -14.11
N LYS A 103 9.82 -16.59 -13.37
CA LYS A 103 9.63 -16.60 -11.92
C LYS A 103 10.84 -17.24 -11.23
N ASN A 104 11.25 -16.66 -10.11
CA ASN A 104 12.30 -17.20 -9.25
C ASN A 104 11.77 -17.46 -7.83
N GLU A 105 11.54 -18.73 -7.53
CA GLU A 105 11.06 -19.19 -6.22
C GLU A 105 12.14 -19.13 -5.12
N LYS A 106 13.41 -18.99 -5.51
CA LYS A 106 14.57 -18.99 -4.60
C LYS A 106 15.35 -17.69 -4.67
N SER A 107 14.62 -16.58 -4.76
CA SER A 107 15.22 -15.23 -4.77
C SER A 107 15.88 -14.91 -3.42
N LYS A 108 16.92 -14.05 -3.47
CA LYS A 108 17.48 -13.42 -2.26
C LYS A 108 16.49 -12.46 -1.58
N PHE A 109 15.43 -12.09 -2.30
CA PHE A 109 14.35 -11.22 -1.87
C PHE A 109 13.02 -11.99 -1.89
N TYR A 110 12.96 -13.06 -1.08
CA TYR A 110 11.82 -13.96 -0.94
C TYR A 110 11.51 -14.72 -2.22
N ARG A 111 10.71 -14.17 -3.12
CA ARG A 111 10.34 -14.64 -4.46
C ARG A 111 10.41 -13.47 -5.41
N SER A 112 10.55 -13.73 -6.72
CA SER A 112 10.58 -12.65 -7.69
C SER A 112 10.09 -13.07 -9.08
N ILE A 113 9.63 -12.06 -9.86
CA ILE A 113 9.33 -12.18 -11.28
C ILE A 113 10.20 -11.18 -12.03
N HIS A 114 10.88 -11.62 -13.07
CA HIS A 114 11.77 -10.78 -13.87
C HIS A 114 10.98 -9.95 -14.88
N VAL A 115 11.39 -8.69 -15.02
CA VAL A 115 10.95 -7.76 -16.05
C VAL A 115 11.97 -7.79 -17.20
N SER A 116 11.55 -7.99 -18.43
CA SER A 116 12.42 -8.15 -19.63
C SER A 116 13.19 -6.88 -20.02
N TYR A 117 13.62 -6.11 -19.02
CA TYR A 117 14.55 -4.99 -19.18
C TYR A 117 16.00 -5.51 -19.24
N PRO A 118 16.88 -4.99 -20.10
CA PRO A 118 16.67 -3.95 -21.09
C PRO A 118 16.14 -4.51 -22.43
N ASN A 119 15.16 -3.82 -23.01
CA ASN A 119 14.70 -4.09 -24.36
C ASN A 119 15.68 -3.53 -25.43
N ALA A 120 15.37 -3.68 -26.72
CA ALA A 120 16.23 -3.21 -27.79
C ALA A 120 16.48 -1.69 -27.76
N ALA A 121 15.45 -0.90 -27.43
CA ALA A 121 15.56 0.55 -27.34
C ALA A 121 16.42 0.99 -26.15
N ASP A 122 16.30 0.29 -25.01
CA ASP A 122 17.13 0.53 -23.84
C ASP A 122 18.61 0.26 -24.11
N LYS A 123 18.90 -0.86 -24.78
CA LYS A 123 20.26 -1.22 -25.20
C LYS A 123 20.84 -0.19 -26.16
N ALA A 124 20.08 0.26 -27.15
CA ALA A 124 20.53 1.27 -28.10
C ALA A 124 20.83 2.61 -27.43
N ARG A 125 19.97 3.06 -26.49
CA ARG A 125 20.19 4.28 -25.69
C ARG A 125 21.44 4.20 -24.83
N ALA A 126 21.66 3.08 -24.16
CA ALA A 126 22.83 2.89 -23.33
C ALA A 126 24.11 2.84 -24.17
N GLN A 127 24.08 2.15 -25.31
CA GLN A 127 25.21 2.06 -26.28
C GLN A 127 25.59 3.44 -26.82
N SER A 128 24.63 4.28 -27.22
CA SER A 128 24.91 5.63 -27.73
C SER A 128 25.57 6.54 -26.68
N ARG A 129 25.46 6.19 -25.40
CA ARG A 129 26.09 6.89 -24.29
C ARG A 129 27.35 6.22 -23.76
N GLY A 130 27.76 5.09 -24.35
CA GLY A 130 28.94 4.34 -23.91
C GLY A 130 28.83 3.71 -22.55
N VAL A 131 27.61 3.37 -22.10
CA VAL A 131 27.35 2.79 -20.77
C VAL A 131 26.64 1.45 -20.85
N SER A 132 26.74 0.64 -19.78
CA SER A 132 25.91 -0.56 -19.62
C SER A 132 24.49 -0.17 -19.19
N PRO A 133 23.44 -0.69 -19.81
CA PRO A 133 22.06 -0.45 -19.35
C PRO A 133 21.79 -1.08 -17.98
N GLY A 134 22.58 -2.08 -17.56
CA GLY A 134 22.27 -2.99 -16.48
C GLY A 134 21.23 -4.02 -16.87
N GLY A 135 20.56 -4.60 -15.88
CA GLY A 135 19.55 -5.63 -16.05
C GLY A 135 18.99 -6.06 -14.71
N ASP A 136 18.43 -7.29 -14.66
CA ASP A 136 17.91 -7.92 -13.43
C ASP A 136 16.88 -7.05 -12.67
N ILE A 137 16.01 -6.37 -13.44
CA ILE A 137 14.85 -5.66 -12.86
C ILE A 137 13.79 -6.69 -12.50
N MET A 138 13.43 -6.71 -11.21
CA MET A 138 12.48 -7.68 -10.67
C MET A 138 11.29 -6.98 -9.98
N ILE A 139 10.13 -7.64 -9.99
CA ILE A 139 9.13 -7.50 -8.92
C ILE A 139 9.52 -8.53 -7.87
N HIS A 140 9.67 -8.12 -6.59
CA HIS A 140 10.14 -9.03 -5.54
C HIS A 140 9.60 -8.69 -4.15
N GLY A 141 9.64 -9.67 -3.25
CA GLY A 141 9.33 -9.49 -1.83
C GLY A 141 10.45 -8.79 -1.04
N GLN A 142 10.46 -8.97 0.26
CA GLN A 142 11.46 -8.40 1.14
C GLN A 142 12.77 -9.22 1.10
N LYS A 143 13.86 -8.61 1.51
CA LYS A 143 15.12 -9.35 1.68
C LYS A 143 14.91 -10.50 2.67
N ASN A 144 15.47 -11.67 2.36
CA ASN A 144 15.34 -12.87 3.20
C ASN A 144 15.74 -12.59 4.65
N GLY A 145 14.87 -12.96 5.59
CA GLY A 145 15.03 -12.68 7.02
C GLY A 145 14.47 -11.32 7.47
N PHE A 146 14.06 -10.45 6.54
CA PHE A 146 13.58 -9.10 6.85
C PHE A 146 12.10 -8.88 6.50
N GLY A 147 11.33 -9.92 6.19
CA GLY A 147 9.89 -9.81 5.86
C GLY A 147 9.06 -9.12 6.94
N HIS A 148 9.44 -9.31 8.23
CA HIS A 148 8.78 -8.66 9.36
C HIS A 148 8.95 -7.12 9.38
N LEU A 149 9.89 -6.57 8.62
CA LEU A 149 10.13 -5.13 8.50
C LEU A 149 9.41 -4.51 7.28
N ALA A 150 8.60 -5.27 6.56
CA ALA A 150 7.93 -4.81 5.34
C ALA A 150 7.17 -3.49 5.54
N ALA A 151 6.42 -3.35 6.64
CA ALA A 151 5.68 -2.12 6.95
C ALA A 151 6.57 -0.87 7.05
N ILE A 152 7.83 -1.02 7.45
CA ILE A 152 8.81 0.08 7.52
C ILE A 152 9.49 0.27 6.17
N ASN A 153 9.92 -0.82 5.53
CA ASN A 153 10.66 -0.76 4.27
C ASN A 153 9.81 -0.17 3.14
N GLN A 154 8.51 -0.49 3.09
CA GLN A 154 7.61 0.02 2.06
C GLN A 154 7.28 1.53 2.18
N GLN A 155 7.73 2.21 3.25
CA GLN A 155 7.54 3.65 3.40
C GLN A 155 8.56 4.49 2.61
N ARG A 156 9.54 3.87 1.96
CA ARG A 156 10.59 4.55 1.20
C ARG A 156 11.06 3.71 0.01
N ASP A 157 11.62 4.38 -0.99
CA ASP A 157 12.30 3.73 -2.10
C ASP A 157 13.68 3.25 -1.63
N TRP A 158 13.95 1.95 -1.74
CA TRP A 158 15.13 1.33 -1.13
C TRP A 158 15.87 0.35 -2.04
N THR A 159 15.34 0.07 -3.23
CA THR A 159 15.93 -0.90 -4.15
C THR A 159 16.98 -0.26 -5.06
N ASP A 160 17.68 -1.08 -5.83
CA ASP A 160 18.61 -0.63 -6.87
C ASP A 160 17.95 -0.47 -8.25
N GLY A 161 16.60 -0.35 -8.28
CA GLY A 161 15.80 -0.20 -9.50
C GLY A 161 14.70 -1.24 -9.66
N CYS A 162 14.66 -2.25 -8.81
CA CYS A 162 13.57 -3.23 -8.74
C CYS A 162 12.30 -2.62 -8.16
N ILE A 163 11.20 -3.38 -8.25
CA ILE A 163 9.89 -3.06 -7.71
C ILE A 163 9.65 -3.99 -6.51
N ALA A 164 9.63 -3.44 -5.30
CA ALA A 164 9.46 -4.22 -4.08
C ALA A 164 8.02 -4.15 -3.54
N VAL A 165 7.52 -5.30 -3.11
CA VAL A 165 6.24 -5.48 -2.41
C VAL A 165 6.49 -6.20 -1.08
N THR A 166 5.45 -6.43 -0.27
CA THR A 166 5.54 -7.33 0.89
C THR A 166 5.59 -8.79 0.45
N ASP A 167 6.06 -9.69 1.32
CA ASP A 167 6.16 -11.13 0.99
C ASP A 167 4.78 -11.74 0.69
N ASN A 168 3.76 -11.35 1.44
CA ASN A 168 2.39 -11.81 1.20
C ASN A 168 1.83 -11.33 -0.15
N GLU A 169 2.09 -10.07 -0.52
CA GLU A 169 1.70 -9.52 -1.81
C GLU A 169 2.46 -10.19 -2.95
N MET A 170 3.74 -10.52 -2.73
CA MET A 170 4.52 -11.27 -3.71
C MET A 170 3.94 -12.66 -3.94
N ASP A 171 3.46 -13.35 -2.91
CA ASP A 171 2.77 -14.64 -3.07
C ASP A 171 1.51 -14.52 -3.92
N GLU A 172 0.71 -13.48 -3.68
CA GLU A 172 -0.50 -13.22 -4.48
C GLU A 172 -0.14 -12.93 -5.95
N ILE A 173 0.87 -12.10 -6.21
CA ILE A 173 1.34 -11.77 -7.55
C ILE A 173 1.90 -13.01 -8.25
N MET A 174 2.71 -13.82 -7.55
CA MET A 174 3.26 -15.08 -8.09
C MET A 174 2.17 -16.09 -8.46
N ALA A 175 1.07 -16.13 -7.71
CA ALA A 175 -0.05 -17.02 -7.99
C ALA A 175 -0.94 -16.54 -9.14
N ALA A 176 -1.11 -15.23 -9.30
CA ALA A 176 -2.06 -14.66 -10.25
C ALA A 176 -1.47 -14.33 -11.63
N VAL A 177 -0.19 -14.03 -11.71
CA VAL A 177 0.47 -13.56 -12.94
C VAL A 177 1.14 -14.72 -13.66
N GLU A 178 0.84 -14.92 -14.93
CA GLU A 178 1.48 -15.92 -15.78
C GLU A 178 2.78 -15.38 -16.43
N ILE A 179 3.69 -16.29 -16.77
CA ILE A 179 4.88 -15.95 -17.57
C ILE A 179 4.42 -15.53 -18.97
N GLY A 180 4.97 -14.44 -19.47
CA GLY A 180 4.54 -13.81 -20.73
C GLY A 180 3.57 -12.65 -20.54
N THR A 181 3.04 -12.44 -19.31
CA THR A 181 2.17 -11.29 -19.04
C THR A 181 2.90 -9.98 -19.33
N PRO A 182 2.31 -9.07 -20.13
CA PRO A 182 2.86 -7.75 -20.37
C PRO A 182 2.84 -6.90 -19.07
N ILE A 183 3.88 -6.10 -18.93
CA ILE A 183 3.99 -5.08 -17.89
C ILE A 183 4.24 -3.72 -18.51
N GLU A 184 3.44 -2.74 -18.14
CA GLU A 184 3.61 -1.34 -18.50
C GLU A 184 4.02 -0.55 -17.25
N ILE A 185 5.11 0.20 -17.36
CA ILE A 185 5.66 1.02 -16.27
C ILE A 185 5.64 2.47 -16.73
N VAL A 186 4.89 3.31 -16.03
CA VAL A 186 4.78 4.76 -16.29
C VAL A 186 5.42 5.58 -15.17
N GLU A 187 5.67 6.89 -15.47
CA GLU A 187 6.21 7.82 -14.49
C GLU A 187 5.18 8.25 -13.47
#